data_e280392761b45b22eabb3ce3ce0077f0
#
_entry.id   e280392761b45b22eabb3ce3ce0077f0
#
_cell.length_a   1.000
_cell.length_b   1.000
_cell.length_c   1.000
_cell.angle_alpha   90.00
_cell.angle_beta   90.00
_cell.angle_gamma   90.00
#
_symmetry.space_group_name_H-M   'P 1'
#
loop_
_entity.id
_entity.type
_entity.pdbx_description
1 polymer ?
#
loop_
_entity_poly.entity_id
_entity_poly.type
_entity_poly.pdbx_seq_one_letter_code
_entity_poly.pdbx_strand_id
1 'polypeptide(L)'
;MIFAAGMGTRLKPITDTLPKALVPVRGMPLIEHVCRKLMAAGISEVVVNVHHFADKIEQWLSSQDWISLGDGHSCEGQLSVQVSDERAALLETGGAIFHARPDLQGCGSFLVHNVDILSNLDISWLVSSCRPDALATLLVSERNTNRYLLFDPYTMRLVGWTNIKTGEVRSPYPDLVVSECRALAFSGIHVISDKVFDAMDAYVISEGLDGGIGSPRFSIIDFYLSMIGVQDIYGVVADDLKLIDVGKLETLAEAQNINL
;
A
#
# COMPACT_ATOMS: atom_id res chain seq x y z
N MET A 1 -1.96 5.24 -5.79
CA MET A 1 -2.19 5.81 -4.44
C MET A 1 -0.95 5.61 -3.57
N ILE A 2 -0.57 6.61 -2.77
CA ILE A 2 0.54 6.54 -1.81
C ILE A 2 -0.04 6.59 -0.39
N PHE A 3 0.25 5.58 0.44
CA PHE A 3 -0.16 5.57 1.84
C PHE A 3 0.78 6.41 2.70
N ALA A 4 0.37 7.64 3.04
CA ALA A 4 1.14 8.60 3.83
C ALA A 4 0.49 8.96 5.20
N ALA A 5 -0.71 8.45 5.52
CA ALA A 5 -1.45 8.74 6.74
C ALA A 5 -0.88 8.08 8.02
N GLY A 6 0.17 7.28 7.90
CA GLY A 6 0.75 6.53 9.02
C GLY A 6 1.36 7.40 10.11
N MET A 7 1.06 7.09 11.39
CA MET A 7 1.53 7.86 12.56
C MET A 7 3.03 7.77 12.85
N GLY A 8 3.74 6.79 12.27
CA GLY A 8 5.20 6.66 12.40
C GLY A 8 5.71 6.43 13.83
N THR A 9 4.90 5.88 14.74
CA THR A 9 5.21 5.77 16.19
C THR A 9 6.54 5.09 16.52
N ARG A 10 7.03 4.21 15.65
CA ARG A 10 8.31 3.50 15.80
C ARG A 10 9.54 4.31 15.38
N LEU A 11 9.33 5.50 14.77
CA LEU A 11 10.37 6.44 14.37
C LEU A 11 10.53 7.60 15.37
N LYS A 12 9.84 7.56 16.51
CA LYS A 12 10.04 8.56 17.56
C LYS A 12 11.49 8.58 18.05
N PRO A 13 12.05 9.77 18.37
CA PRO A 13 11.36 11.07 18.50
C PRO A 13 11.20 11.87 17.20
N ILE A 14 11.71 11.42 16.04
CA ILE A 14 11.64 12.16 14.77
C ILE A 14 10.19 12.50 14.42
N THR A 15 9.29 11.51 14.55
CA THR A 15 7.88 11.66 14.20
C THR A 15 7.02 12.33 15.28
N ASP A 16 7.61 12.86 16.34
CA ASP A 16 6.90 13.75 17.28
C ASP A 16 6.67 15.15 16.67
N THR A 17 7.47 15.53 15.68
CA THR A 17 7.39 16.83 15.02
C THR A 17 7.29 16.78 13.49
N LEU A 18 7.51 15.63 12.88
CA LEU A 18 7.55 15.46 11.43
C LEU A 18 6.68 14.25 11.02
N PRO A 19 5.79 14.36 10.01
CA PRO A 19 5.08 13.18 9.52
C PRO A 19 6.06 12.19 8.92
N LYS A 20 5.78 10.88 9.06
CA LYS A 20 6.63 9.81 8.53
C LYS A 20 6.98 10.01 7.05
N ALA A 21 6.02 10.45 6.25
CA ALA A 21 6.20 10.70 4.83
C ALA A 21 7.29 11.72 4.50
N LEU A 22 7.57 12.66 5.43
CA LEU A 22 8.60 13.68 5.27
C LEU A 22 9.94 13.34 5.94
N VAL A 23 10.07 12.16 6.57
CA VAL A 23 11.35 11.71 7.14
C VAL A 23 12.38 11.57 6.01
N PRO A 24 13.56 12.22 6.12
CA PRO A 24 14.54 12.20 5.03
C PRO A 24 15.37 10.91 5.02
N VAL A 25 15.56 10.36 3.84
CA VAL A 25 16.56 9.33 3.53
C VAL A 25 17.49 9.90 2.47
N ARG A 26 18.78 9.93 2.75
CA ARG A 26 19.79 10.54 1.86
C ARG A 26 19.44 11.97 1.42
N GLY A 27 18.90 12.75 2.36
CA GLY A 27 18.51 14.15 2.13
C GLY A 27 17.19 14.37 1.41
N MET A 28 16.48 13.33 1.01
CA MET A 28 15.22 13.38 0.28
C MET A 28 14.08 12.77 1.12
N PRO A 29 12.91 13.43 1.29
CA PRO A 29 11.76 12.87 1.99
C PRO A 29 11.29 11.53 1.40
N LEU A 30 10.78 10.63 2.26
CA LEU A 30 10.25 9.32 1.81
C LEU A 30 9.20 9.47 0.71
N ILE A 31 8.29 10.41 0.85
CA ILE A 31 7.24 10.66 -0.15
C ILE A 31 7.83 11.07 -1.50
N GLU A 32 8.92 11.86 -1.52
CA GLU A 32 9.59 12.26 -2.76
C GLU A 32 10.24 11.07 -3.46
N HIS A 33 10.89 10.16 -2.71
CA HIS A 33 11.43 8.92 -3.28
C HIS A 33 10.34 8.14 -4.03
N VAL A 34 9.16 8.00 -3.41
CA VAL A 34 8.05 7.26 -4.02
C VAL A 34 7.49 8.02 -5.22
N CYS A 35 7.21 9.32 -5.11
CA CYS A 35 6.69 10.12 -6.23
C CYS A 35 7.63 10.06 -7.44
N ARG A 36 8.94 10.29 -7.25
CA ARG A 36 9.92 10.24 -8.35
C ARG A 36 10.00 8.86 -8.99
N LYS A 37 9.89 7.79 -8.20
CA LYS A 37 9.85 6.42 -8.69
C LYS A 37 8.62 6.16 -9.56
N LEU A 38 7.45 6.64 -9.13
CA LEU A 38 6.20 6.51 -9.89
C LEU A 38 6.25 7.32 -11.19
N MET A 39 6.76 8.55 -11.15
CA MET A 39 6.96 9.38 -12.35
C MET A 39 7.91 8.71 -13.35
N ALA A 40 9.01 8.13 -12.88
CA ALA A 40 9.96 7.41 -13.72
C ALA A 40 9.34 6.19 -14.43
N ALA A 41 8.28 5.61 -13.85
CA ALA A 41 7.48 4.54 -14.46
C ALA A 41 6.33 5.06 -15.35
N GLY A 42 6.26 6.38 -15.60
CA GLY A 42 5.23 6.99 -16.45
C GLY A 42 3.89 7.24 -15.76
N ILE A 43 3.82 7.12 -14.43
CA ILE A 43 2.61 7.46 -13.67
C ILE A 43 2.57 8.98 -13.47
N SER A 44 1.51 9.62 -13.97
CA SER A 44 1.31 11.07 -13.94
C SER A 44 0.29 11.53 -12.91
N GLU A 45 -0.51 10.63 -12.35
CA GLU A 45 -1.58 10.96 -11.40
C GLU A 45 -1.44 10.10 -10.13
N VAL A 46 -1.51 10.72 -8.96
CA VAL A 46 -1.37 10.04 -7.66
C VAL A 46 -2.39 10.57 -6.66
N VAL A 47 -2.97 9.67 -5.87
CA VAL A 47 -3.72 10.03 -4.66
C VAL A 47 -2.82 9.81 -3.46
N VAL A 48 -2.70 10.81 -2.59
CA VAL A 48 -1.92 10.74 -1.33
C VAL A 48 -2.89 10.86 -0.16
N ASN A 49 -3.01 9.82 0.67
CA ASN A 49 -3.80 9.96 1.87
C ASN A 49 -3.00 10.62 3.01
N VAL A 50 -3.65 11.50 3.75
CA VAL A 50 -3.04 12.26 4.85
C VAL A 50 -3.91 12.19 6.12
N HIS A 51 -3.25 12.13 7.29
CA HIS A 51 -3.91 12.16 8.59
C HIS A 51 -3.09 12.96 9.60
N HIS A 52 -2.08 12.34 10.21
CA HIS A 52 -1.22 12.98 11.20
C HIS A 52 -0.26 13.97 10.52
N PHE A 53 -0.25 15.23 10.97
CA PHE A 53 0.49 16.33 10.34
C PHE A 53 0.15 16.54 8.85
N ALA A 54 -1.13 16.36 8.48
CA ALA A 54 -1.60 16.53 7.11
C ALA A 54 -1.16 17.86 6.49
N ASP A 55 -1.28 18.98 7.24
CA ASP A 55 -0.89 20.31 6.77
C ASP A 55 0.60 20.38 6.35
N LYS A 56 1.49 19.64 7.04
CA LYS A 56 2.92 19.60 6.67
C LYS A 56 3.16 18.85 5.36
N ILE A 57 2.40 17.77 5.12
CA ILE A 57 2.50 17.01 3.87
C ILE A 57 1.96 17.87 2.72
N GLU A 58 0.79 18.50 2.88
CA GLU A 58 0.21 19.40 1.88
C GLU A 58 1.10 20.60 1.58
N GLN A 59 1.66 21.22 2.62
CA GLN A 59 2.61 22.34 2.46
C GLN A 59 3.85 21.89 1.69
N TRP A 60 4.38 20.70 1.98
CA TRP A 60 5.51 20.16 1.24
C TRP A 60 5.13 19.88 -0.21
N LEU A 61 4.01 19.21 -0.47
CA LEU A 61 3.53 18.93 -1.84
C LEU A 61 3.35 20.21 -2.65
N SER A 62 2.72 21.24 -2.06
CA SER A 62 2.49 22.53 -2.74
C SER A 62 3.75 23.36 -2.97
N SER A 63 4.84 23.06 -2.26
CA SER A 63 6.11 23.76 -2.44
C SER A 63 6.98 23.20 -3.56
N GLN A 64 6.57 22.05 -4.17
CA GLN A 64 7.33 21.41 -5.24
C GLN A 64 6.86 21.92 -6.62
N ASP A 65 7.75 22.43 -7.42
CA ASP A 65 7.48 22.95 -8.78
C ASP A 65 7.14 21.83 -9.80
N TRP A 66 7.51 20.58 -9.48
CA TRP A 66 7.20 19.40 -10.28
C TRP A 66 5.91 18.68 -9.86
N ILE A 67 5.17 19.20 -8.88
CA ILE A 67 3.86 18.71 -8.43
C ILE A 67 2.78 19.73 -8.78
N SER A 68 1.65 19.26 -9.31
CA SER A 68 0.39 20.00 -9.42
C SER A 68 -0.60 19.44 -8.42
N LEU A 69 -1.07 20.25 -7.47
CA LEU A 69 -2.12 19.87 -6.52
C LEU A 69 -3.48 20.23 -7.10
N GLY A 70 -4.47 19.34 -6.98
CA GLY A 70 -5.88 19.56 -7.34
C GLY A 70 -6.31 18.79 -8.58
N ASP A 71 -7.35 19.22 -9.18
CA ASP A 71 -8.30 18.68 -10.16
C ASP A 71 -7.78 18.04 -11.48
N GLY A 72 -6.66 17.33 -11.43
CA GLY A 72 -6.24 16.46 -12.55
C GLY A 72 -5.61 17.17 -13.76
N HIS A 73 -5.39 18.48 -13.69
CA HIS A 73 -4.71 19.24 -14.74
C HIS A 73 -3.23 19.45 -14.41
N SER A 74 -2.39 18.47 -14.73
CA SER A 74 -0.93 18.65 -14.67
C SER A 74 -0.42 19.22 -15.99
N CYS A 75 0.54 20.15 -15.93
CA CYS A 75 1.35 20.48 -17.09
C CYS A 75 2.23 19.31 -17.48
N GLU A 76 2.65 19.25 -18.73
CA GLU A 76 3.57 18.20 -19.21
C GLU A 76 4.84 18.15 -18.32
N GLY A 77 5.13 16.98 -17.78
CA GLY A 77 6.27 16.74 -16.88
C GLY A 77 6.01 16.95 -15.38
N GLN A 78 4.79 17.34 -14.99
CA GLN A 78 4.39 17.41 -13.59
C GLN A 78 3.62 16.17 -13.13
N LEU A 79 3.72 15.85 -11.83
CA LEU A 79 2.89 14.85 -11.16
C LEU A 79 1.61 15.53 -10.64
N SER A 80 0.45 15.08 -11.10
CA SER A 80 -0.84 15.48 -10.52
C SER A 80 -1.06 14.74 -9.21
N VAL A 81 -1.30 15.47 -8.12
CA VAL A 81 -1.53 14.89 -6.79
C VAL A 81 -2.88 15.32 -6.25
N GLN A 82 -3.74 14.34 -5.98
CA GLN A 82 -4.97 14.50 -5.21
C GLN A 82 -4.69 14.14 -3.74
N VAL A 83 -5.22 14.91 -2.81
CA VAL A 83 -5.09 14.65 -1.38
C VAL A 83 -6.37 14.00 -0.85
N SER A 84 -6.26 12.77 -0.35
CA SER A 84 -7.33 12.08 0.35
C SER A 84 -7.22 12.37 1.85
N ASP A 85 -8.10 13.24 2.36
CA ASP A 85 -8.02 13.78 3.72
C ASP A 85 -8.69 12.86 4.75
N GLU A 86 -7.89 12.22 5.60
CA GLU A 86 -8.33 11.37 6.69
C GLU A 86 -8.16 12.04 8.07
N ARG A 87 -8.06 13.38 8.17
CA ARG A 87 -7.85 14.09 9.46
C ARG A 87 -8.91 13.76 10.49
N ALA A 88 -10.15 13.49 10.09
CA ALA A 88 -11.27 13.18 10.97
C ALA A 88 -11.08 11.83 11.69
N ALA A 89 -10.51 10.83 11.01
CA ALA A 89 -10.25 9.50 11.57
C ALA A 89 -9.23 8.75 10.72
N LEU A 90 -8.32 8.02 11.38
CA LEU A 90 -7.41 7.11 10.69
C LEU A 90 -8.19 5.87 10.23
N LEU A 91 -8.30 5.66 8.92
CA LEU A 91 -9.18 4.67 8.30
C LEU A 91 -8.53 3.29 8.13
N GLU A 92 -7.26 3.15 8.43
CA GLU A 92 -6.43 1.98 8.07
C GLU A 92 -6.31 1.80 6.53
N THR A 93 -5.70 0.71 6.08
CA THR A 93 -5.31 0.60 4.67
C THR A 93 -6.48 0.31 3.72
N GLY A 94 -7.46 -0.47 4.16
CA GLY A 94 -8.65 -0.76 3.34
C GLY A 94 -9.63 0.41 3.33
N GLY A 95 -9.89 0.99 4.50
CA GLY A 95 -10.75 2.17 4.62
C GLY A 95 -10.18 3.38 3.89
N ALA A 96 -8.85 3.53 3.84
CA ALA A 96 -8.18 4.57 3.07
C ALA A 96 -8.45 4.46 1.56
N ILE A 97 -8.37 3.25 1.01
CA ILE A 97 -8.71 3.00 -0.40
C ILE A 97 -10.19 3.29 -0.65
N PHE A 98 -11.07 2.81 0.25
CA PHE A 98 -12.51 3.04 0.15
C PHE A 98 -12.84 4.54 0.17
N HIS A 99 -12.18 5.32 1.04
CA HIS A 99 -12.35 6.76 1.14
C HIS A 99 -11.87 7.51 -0.12
N ALA A 100 -10.79 7.06 -0.73
CA ALA A 100 -10.22 7.61 -1.96
C ALA A 100 -10.96 7.14 -3.24
N ARG A 101 -12.09 6.43 -3.11
CA ARG A 101 -12.90 5.95 -4.23
C ARG A 101 -13.22 7.01 -5.29
N PRO A 102 -13.60 8.26 -4.94
CA PRO A 102 -13.90 9.29 -5.94
C PRO A 102 -12.76 9.55 -6.93
N ASP A 103 -11.50 9.39 -6.48
CA ASP A 103 -10.30 9.65 -7.26
C ASP A 103 -9.72 8.39 -7.94
N LEU A 104 -10.17 7.20 -7.56
CA LEU A 104 -9.61 5.92 -8.00
C LEU A 104 -10.57 5.08 -8.85
N GLN A 105 -11.88 5.24 -8.70
CA GLN A 105 -12.87 4.47 -9.44
C GLN A 105 -12.92 4.90 -10.91
N GLY A 106 -12.99 3.93 -11.83
CA GLY A 106 -13.06 4.19 -13.27
C GLY A 106 -11.68 4.22 -13.96
N CYS A 107 -10.58 4.08 -13.22
CA CYS A 107 -9.23 4.03 -13.81
C CYS A 107 -8.82 2.65 -14.34
N GLY A 108 -9.69 1.63 -14.19
CA GLY A 108 -9.43 0.23 -14.57
C GLY A 108 -8.58 -0.51 -13.53
N SER A 109 -7.40 0.02 -13.20
CA SER A 109 -6.55 -0.49 -12.12
C SER A 109 -5.61 0.61 -11.60
N PHE A 110 -5.24 0.50 -10.34
CA PHE A 110 -4.34 1.45 -9.69
C PHE A 110 -3.29 0.76 -8.83
N LEU A 111 -2.12 1.37 -8.77
CA LEU A 111 -1.04 0.94 -7.88
C LEU A 111 -1.21 1.58 -6.50
N VAL A 112 -1.02 0.81 -5.44
CA VAL A 112 -0.89 1.30 -4.06
C VAL A 112 0.53 1.05 -3.58
N HIS A 113 1.13 2.07 -2.96
CA HIS A 113 2.50 2.03 -2.47
C HIS A 113 2.58 2.64 -1.07
N ASN A 114 3.09 1.89 -0.11
CA ASN A 114 3.38 2.45 1.22
C ASN A 114 4.52 3.45 1.11
N VAL A 115 4.38 4.63 1.70
CA VAL A 115 5.38 5.71 1.63
C VAL A 115 6.73 5.35 2.25
N ASP A 116 6.73 4.40 3.19
CA ASP A 116 7.92 3.95 3.93
C ASP A 116 8.67 2.79 3.28
N ILE A 117 8.24 2.32 2.13
CA ILE A 117 8.91 1.26 1.40
C ILE A 117 9.83 1.87 0.34
N LEU A 118 11.13 1.63 0.48
CA LEU A 118 12.11 1.93 -0.56
C LEU A 118 12.57 0.63 -1.21
N SER A 119 12.69 0.59 -2.53
CA SER A 119 13.06 -0.62 -3.26
C SER A 119 13.67 -0.32 -4.63
N ASN A 120 14.36 -1.31 -5.20
CA ASN A 120 14.77 -1.32 -6.60
C ASN A 120 13.69 -1.86 -7.55
N LEU A 121 12.45 -2.04 -7.08
CA LEU A 121 11.35 -2.58 -7.87
C LEU A 121 11.18 -1.80 -9.19
N ASP A 122 11.09 -2.48 -10.29
CA ASP A 122 10.55 -1.95 -11.54
C ASP A 122 9.02 -1.96 -11.48
N ILE A 123 8.42 -0.77 -11.41
CA ILE A 123 6.96 -0.59 -11.34
C ILE A 123 6.31 -1.08 -12.63
N SER A 124 6.93 -0.86 -13.79
CA SER A 124 6.39 -1.30 -15.08
C SER A 124 6.34 -2.82 -15.17
N TRP A 125 7.36 -3.50 -14.63
CA TRP A 125 7.34 -4.95 -14.50
C TRP A 125 6.19 -5.42 -13.60
N LEU A 126 5.97 -4.79 -12.44
CA LEU A 126 4.87 -5.17 -11.55
C LEU A 126 3.51 -5.03 -12.24
N VAL A 127 3.28 -3.91 -12.94
CA VAL A 127 2.04 -3.67 -13.68
C VAL A 127 1.86 -4.71 -14.79
N SER A 128 2.92 -5.04 -15.53
CA SER A 128 2.86 -6.06 -16.59
C SER A 128 2.66 -7.50 -16.07
N SER A 129 3.01 -7.74 -14.79
CA SER A 129 2.82 -9.03 -14.12
C SER A 129 1.40 -9.26 -13.61
N CYS A 130 0.53 -8.24 -13.67
CA CYS A 130 -0.84 -8.34 -13.23
C CYS A 130 -1.67 -9.22 -14.18
N ARG A 131 -2.53 -10.06 -13.61
CA ARG A 131 -3.51 -10.82 -14.38
C ARG A 131 -4.74 -9.95 -14.63
N PRO A 132 -5.29 -9.92 -15.85
CA PRO A 132 -6.40 -9.03 -16.20
C PRO A 132 -7.69 -9.26 -15.40
N ASP A 133 -7.89 -10.48 -14.89
CA ASP A 133 -9.05 -10.91 -14.12
C ASP A 133 -8.83 -10.86 -12.60
N ALA A 134 -7.62 -10.56 -12.16
CA ALA A 134 -7.30 -10.46 -10.73
C ALA A 134 -7.95 -9.23 -10.08
N LEU A 135 -8.52 -9.41 -8.88
CA LEU A 135 -8.93 -8.30 -8.03
C LEU A 135 -7.70 -7.51 -7.54
N ALA A 136 -6.63 -8.23 -7.19
CA ALA A 136 -5.38 -7.62 -6.78
C ALA A 136 -4.17 -8.51 -7.10
N THR A 137 -3.02 -7.86 -7.38
CA THR A 137 -1.70 -8.48 -7.50
C THR A 137 -0.78 -7.87 -6.46
N LEU A 138 -0.29 -8.69 -5.53
CA LEU A 138 0.49 -8.29 -4.37
C LEU A 138 1.98 -8.54 -4.62
N LEU A 139 2.83 -7.52 -4.48
CA LEU A 139 4.27 -7.75 -4.42
C LEU A 139 4.61 -8.41 -3.10
N VAL A 140 5.23 -9.59 -3.16
CA VAL A 140 5.61 -10.39 -2.01
C VAL A 140 7.07 -10.83 -2.10
N SER A 141 7.67 -11.17 -0.96
CA SER A 141 9.08 -11.57 -0.89
C SER A 141 9.34 -12.58 0.23
N GLU A 142 10.48 -13.28 0.15
CA GLU A 142 10.91 -14.29 1.14
C GLU A 142 11.61 -13.65 2.36
N ARG A 143 11.36 -12.38 2.67
CA ARG A 143 11.96 -11.71 3.84
C ARG A 143 11.43 -12.29 5.16
N ASN A 144 12.25 -12.27 6.19
CA ASN A 144 11.85 -12.69 7.53
C ASN A 144 10.85 -11.72 8.15
N THR A 145 9.71 -12.25 8.61
CA THR A 145 8.67 -11.53 9.33
C THR A 145 7.94 -12.50 10.28
N ASN A 146 7.08 -11.98 11.14
CA ASN A 146 6.17 -12.81 11.94
C ASN A 146 4.84 -13.11 11.23
N ARG A 147 4.52 -12.37 10.17
CA ARG A 147 3.23 -12.43 9.49
C ARG A 147 3.44 -12.69 8.01
N TYR A 148 2.88 -13.78 7.52
CA TYR A 148 2.99 -14.19 6.13
C TYR A 148 1.62 -14.33 5.50
N LEU A 149 1.51 -13.94 4.24
CA LEU A 149 0.44 -14.37 3.35
C LEU A 149 0.78 -15.77 2.84
N LEU A 150 -0.22 -16.63 2.75
CA LEU A 150 -0.11 -17.99 2.28
C LEU A 150 -0.65 -18.07 0.85
N PHE A 151 0.17 -18.59 -0.04
CA PHE A 151 -0.17 -18.74 -1.46
C PHE A 151 -0.13 -20.20 -1.86
N ASP A 152 -1.03 -20.59 -2.75
CA ASP A 152 -0.92 -21.85 -3.47
C ASP A 152 0.40 -21.89 -4.24
N PRO A 153 1.24 -22.92 -4.08
CA PRO A 153 2.59 -22.93 -4.62
C PRO A 153 2.67 -23.00 -6.15
N TYR A 154 1.59 -23.42 -6.81
CA TYR A 154 1.55 -23.61 -8.27
C TYR A 154 0.92 -22.40 -8.99
N THR A 155 -0.13 -21.85 -8.40
CA THR A 155 -0.91 -20.76 -9.03
C THR A 155 -0.56 -19.38 -8.50
N MET A 156 0.08 -19.31 -7.33
CA MET A 156 0.31 -18.08 -6.56
C MET A 156 -0.97 -17.34 -6.15
N ARG A 157 -2.11 -18.04 -6.09
CA ARG A 157 -3.34 -17.49 -5.52
C ARG A 157 -3.22 -17.39 -4.00
N LEU A 158 -3.74 -16.30 -3.44
CA LEU A 158 -3.84 -16.14 -2.00
C LEU A 158 -4.84 -17.15 -1.44
N VAL A 159 -4.40 -17.93 -0.44
CA VAL A 159 -5.20 -18.99 0.21
C VAL A 159 -5.31 -18.81 1.71
N GLY A 160 -4.54 -17.90 2.32
CA GLY A 160 -4.59 -17.64 3.75
C GLY A 160 -3.51 -16.68 4.24
N TRP A 161 -3.42 -16.64 5.56
CA TRP A 161 -2.45 -15.85 6.29
C TRP A 161 -2.04 -16.59 7.57
N THR A 162 -0.81 -16.37 8.01
CA THR A 162 -0.32 -16.93 9.27
C THR A 162 0.53 -15.93 10.06
N ASN A 163 0.49 -16.06 11.39
CA ASN A 163 1.41 -15.41 12.30
C ASN A 163 2.25 -16.48 13.01
N ILE A 164 3.50 -16.64 12.61
CA ILE A 164 4.39 -17.69 13.13
C ILE A 164 4.73 -17.50 14.62
N LYS A 165 4.59 -16.28 15.18
CA LYS A 165 4.83 -16.00 16.58
C LYS A 165 3.68 -16.49 17.48
N THR A 166 2.44 -16.40 17.02
CA THR A 166 1.23 -16.80 17.75
C THR A 166 0.71 -18.16 17.35
N GLY A 167 1.13 -18.69 16.21
CA GLY A 167 0.57 -19.90 15.60
C GLY A 167 -0.80 -19.70 14.96
N GLU A 168 -1.29 -18.46 14.89
CA GLU A 168 -2.57 -18.15 14.27
C GLU A 168 -2.52 -18.37 12.77
N VAL A 169 -3.58 -19.02 12.24
CA VAL A 169 -3.80 -19.21 10.80
C VAL A 169 -5.21 -18.73 10.47
N ARG A 170 -5.32 -17.96 9.39
CA ARG A 170 -6.60 -17.45 8.87
C ARG A 170 -6.76 -17.88 7.42
N SER A 171 -7.77 -18.67 7.14
CA SER A 171 -8.11 -19.15 5.80
C SER A 171 -9.57 -19.60 5.78
N PRO A 172 -10.29 -19.45 4.66
CA PRO A 172 -11.61 -20.07 4.49
C PRO A 172 -11.54 -21.58 4.23
N TYR A 173 -10.34 -22.11 3.98
CA TYR A 173 -10.13 -23.54 3.71
C TYR A 173 -9.79 -24.26 5.02
N PRO A 174 -10.73 -25.07 5.59
CA PRO A 174 -10.50 -25.71 6.90
C PRO A 174 -9.36 -26.73 6.88
N ASP A 175 -9.08 -27.35 5.74
CA ASP A 175 -8.05 -28.37 5.56
C ASP A 175 -6.73 -27.78 5.04
N LEU A 176 -6.52 -26.46 5.10
CA LEU A 176 -5.31 -25.83 4.63
C LEU A 176 -4.09 -26.30 5.44
N VAL A 177 -3.12 -26.90 4.76
CA VAL A 177 -1.85 -27.30 5.34
C VAL A 177 -0.81 -26.20 5.07
N VAL A 178 -0.46 -25.43 6.12
CA VAL A 178 0.44 -24.26 6.00
C VAL A 178 1.80 -24.62 5.39
N SER A 179 2.35 -25.81 5.70
CA SER A 179 3.65 -26.28 5.16
C SER A 179 3.61 -26.62 3.67
N GLU A 180 2.43 -26.77 3.09
CA GLU A 180 2.25 -27.00 1.64
C GLU A 180 2.03 -25.68 0.89
N CYS A 181 1.87 -24.56 1.60
CA CYS A 181 1.71 -23.24 1.03
C CYS A 181 3.06 -22.54 0.86
N ARG A 182 3.11 -21.61 -0.07
CA ARG A 182 4.20 -20.66 -0.16
C ARG A 182 3.92 -19.48 0.79
N ALA A 183 4.67 -19.42 1.90
CA ALA A 183 4.52 -18.37 2.91
C ALA A 183 5.43 -17.18 2.56
N LEU A 184 4.84 -16.04 2.18
CA LEU A 184 5.55 -14.87 1.70
C LEU A 184 5.13 -13.61 2.45
N ALA A 185 6.09 -12.70 2.65
CA ALA A 185 5.84 -11.41 3.29
C ALA A 185 5.27 -10.40 2.29
N PHE A 186 4.17 -9.75 2.63
CA PHE A 186 3.65 -8.64 1.85
C PHE A 186 4.61 -7.44 1.89
N SER A 187 4.88 -6.88 0.74
CA SER A 187 5.88 -5.82 0.58
C SER A 187 5.31 -4.40 0.69
N GLY A 188 3.99 -4.25 0.91
CA GLY A 188 3.35 -2.93 0.99
C GLY A 188 3.20 -2.23 -0.37
N ILE A 189 3.34 -2.99 -1.47
CA ILE A 189 3.12 -2.51 -2.84
C ILE A 189 2.21 -3.51 -3.54
N HIS A 190 1.16 -3.04 -4.18
CA HIS A 190 0.21 -3.89 -4.89
C HIS A 190 -0.53 -3.12 -5.99
N VAL A 191 -1.02 -3.83 -6.99
CA VAL A 191 -1.91 -3.32 -8.03
C VAL A 191 -3.29 -3.88 -7.79
N ILE A 192 -4.31 -3.04 -7.85
CA ILE A 192 -5.69 -3.38 -7.53
C ILE A 192 -6.57 -2.98 -8.73
N SER A 193 -7.51 -3.86 -9.12
CA SER A 193 -8.57 -3.51 -10.06
C SER A 193 -9.58 -2.57 -9.39
N ASP A 194 -10.10 -1.58 -10.11
CA ASP A 194 -11.16 -0.69 -9.61
C ASP A 194 -12.49 -1.42 -9.30
N LYS A 195 -12.65 -2.66 -9.77
CA LYS A 195 -13.72 -3.56 -9.33
C LYS A 195 -13.69 -3.86 -7.83
N VAL A 196 -12.58 -3.53 -7.16
CA VAL A 196 -12.44 -3.65 -5.70
C VAL A 196 -13.51 -2.88 -4.95
N PHE A 197 -14.01 -1.78 -5.49
CA PHE A 197 -15.01 -0.94 -4.82
C PHE A 197 -16.35 -1.65 -4.65
N ASP A 198 -16.79 -2.42 -5.65
CA ASP A 198 -18.01 -3.23 -5.54
C ASP A 198 -17.86 -4.34 -4.49
N ALA A 199 -16.67 -4.97 -4.44
CA ALA A 199 -16.37 -5.97 -3.43
C ALA A 199 -16.24 -5.36 -2.02
N MET A 200 -15.70 -4.15 -1.91
CA MET A 200 -15.60 -3.42 -0.63
C MET A 200 -16.98 -2.98 -0.13
N ASP A 201 -17.90 -2.56 -1.01
CA ASP A 201 -19.29 -2.26 -0.61
C ASP A 201 -19.94 -3.48 0.05
N ALA A 202 -19.83 -4.66 -0.57
CA ALA A 202 -20.34 -5.90 -0.01
C ALA A 202 -19.68 -6.28 1.32
N TYR A 203 -18.36 -6.10 1.42
CA TYR A 203 -17.59 -6.35 2.64
C TYR A 203 -18.01 -5.43 3.79
N VAL A 204 -18.12 -4.13 3.54
CA VAL A 204 -18.53 -3.13 4.54
C VAL A 204 -19.91 -3.46 5.12
N ILE A 205 -20.85 -3.88 4.28
CA ILE A 205 -22.19 -4.32 4.70
C ILE A 205 -22.10 -5.60 5.54
N SER A 206 -21.36 -6.61 5.07
CA SER A 206 -21.26 -7.92 5.75
C SER A 206 -20.60 -7.84 7.13
N GLU A 207 -19.65 -6.91 7.30
CA GLU A 207 -18.94 -6.69 8.57
C GLU A 207 -19.63 -5.64 9.47
N GLY A 208 -20.78 -5.08 9.02
CA GLY A 208 -21.52 -4.06 9.79
C GLY A 208 -20.74 -2.75 9.98
N LEU A 209 -19.89 -2.39 9.02
CA LEU A 209 -19.05 -1.18 9.07
C LEU A 209 -19.74 0.04 8.48
N ASP A 210 -20.95 -0.10 7.95
CA ASP A 210 -21.75 0.94 7.27
C ASP A 210 -22.55 1.83 8.24
N GLY A 211 -22.65 1.45 9.52
CA GLY A 211 -23.41 2.18 10.55
C GLY A 211 -22.71 3.39 11.16
N GLY A 212 -21.50 3.74 10.74
CA GLY A 212 -20.71 4.84 11.27
C GLY A 212 -20.89 6.18 10.56
N ILE A 213 -20.56 7.29 11.25
CA ILE A 213 -20.41 8.59 10.61
C ILE A 213 -19.02 8.64 9.96
N GLY A 214 -18.96 8.76 8.63
CA GLY A 214 -17.71 8.81 7.87
C GLY A 214 -17.39 7.51 7.15
N SER A 215 -16.19 7.41 6.60
CA SER A 215 -15.73 6.22 5.87
C SER A 215 -15.44 5.06 6.84
N PRO A 216 -15.69 3.80 6.42
CA PRO A 216 -15.46 2.62 7.24
C PRO A 216 -13.94 2.45 7.52
N ARG A 217 -13.62 1.92 8.69
CA ARG A 217 -12.25 1.64 9.11
C ARG A 217 -11.96 0.14 9.04
N PHE A 218 -11.04 -0.28 8.18
CA PHE A 218 -10.63 -1.69 8.08
C PHE A 218 -9.27 -1.84 7.41
N SER A 219 -8.62 -2.98 7.68
CA SER A 219 -7.35 -3.37 7.06
C SER A 219 -7.57 -3.93 5.67
N ILE A 220 -6.74 -3.57 4.69
CA ILE A 220 -6.77 -4.18 3.36
C ILE A 220 -6.45 -5.68 3.40
N ILE A 221 -5.63 -6.13 4.36
CA ILE A 221 -5.33 -7.56 4.53
C ILE A 221 -6.55 -8.32 5.01
N ASP A 222 -7.32 -7.78 5.96
CA ASP A 222 -8.55 -8.41 6.42
C ASP A 222 -9.58 -8.52 5.29
N PHE A 223 -9.72 -7.46 4.50
CA PHE A 223 -10.54 -7.49 3.28
C PHE A 223 -10.03 -8.54 2.29
N TYR A 224 -8.74 -8.61 1.99
CA TYR A 224 -8.22 -9.64 1.08
C TYR A 224 -8.48 -11.05 1.57
N LEU A 225 -8.35 -11.30 2.87
CA LEU A 225 -8.63 -12.61 3.45
C LEU A 225 -10.11 -12.98 3.36
N SER A 226 -11.04 -12.02 3.46
CA SER A 226 -12.47 -12.26 3.27
C SER A 226 -12.84 -12.55 1.80
N MET A 227 -12.02 -12.10 0.86
CA MET A 227 -12.22 -12.33 -0.57
C MET A 227 -11.67 -13.67 -1.07
N ILE A 228 -10.89 -14.41 -0.25
CA ILE A 228 -10.36 -15.73 -0.64
C ILE A 228 -11.51 -16.67 -1.00
N GLY A 229 -11.41 -17.32 -2.17
CA GLY A 229 -12.45 -18.22 -2.69
C GLY A 229 -13.61 -17.51 -3.41
N VAL A 230 -13.70 -16.18 -3.32
CA VAL A 230 -14.70 -15.35 -4.01
C VAL A 230 -14.05 -14.57 -5.15
N GLN A 231 -12.87 -14.03 -4.93
CA GLN A 231 -12.13 -13.21 -5.88
C GLN A 231 -10.69 -13.73 -6.05
N ASP A 232 -10.10 -13.45 -7.18
CA ASP A 232 -8.74 -13.85 -7.50
C ASP A 232 -7.74 -12.77 -7.03
N ILE A 233 -6.90 -13.15 -6.07
CA ILE A 233 -5.80 -12.33 -5.55
C ILE A 233 -4.52 -13.14 -5.70
N TYR A 234 -3.50 -12.55 -6.33
CA TYR A 234 -2.25 -13.24 -6.63
C TYR A 234 -1.05 -12.56 -5.97
N GLY A 235 -0.06 -13.38 -5.62
CA GLY A 235 1.27 -12.90 -5.24
C GLY A 235 2.21 -12.93 -6.44
N VAL A 236 3.09 -11.92 -6.55
CA VAL A 236 4.23 -11.93 -7.47
C VAL A 236 5.51 -11.65 -6.70
N VAL A 237 6.57 -12.36 -7.09
CA VAL A 237 7.90 -12.22 -6.50
C VAL A 237 8.80 -11.63 -7.59
N ALA A 238 9.42 -10.49 -7.32
CA ALA A 238 10.41 -9.91 -8.21
C ALA A 238 11.80 -10.50 -7.94
N ASP A 239 12.49 -10.90 -8.99
CA ASP A 239 13.87 -11.37 -8.89
C ASP A 239 14.78 -10.23 -8.41
N ASP A 240 15.76 -10.57 -7.57
CA ASP A 240 16.76 -9.62 -7.01
C ASP A 240 16.15 -8.39 -6.31
N LEU A 241 14.90 -8.51 -5.80
CA LEU A 241 14.24 -7.43 -5.09
C LEU A 241 15.01 -7.03 -3.83
N LYS A 242 15.52 -5.80 -3.84
CA LYS A 242 16.01 -5.13 -2.64
C LYS A 242 14.91 -4.21 -2.13
N LEU A 243 14.51 -4.42 -0.89
CA LEU A 243 13.44 -3.65 -0.27
C LEU A 243 13.78 -3.36 1.18
N ILE A 244 13.56 -2.12 1.61
CA ILE A 244 13.67 -1.72 3.01
C ILE A 244 12.38 -1.02 3.46
N ASP A 245 11.85 -1.46 4.62
CA ASP A 245 10.76 -0.82 5.34
C ASP A 245 11.36 0.19 6.33
N VAL A 246 11.27 1.48 5.99
CA VAL A 246 11.76 2.59 6.82
C VAL A 246 10.75 2.89 7.94
N GLY A 247 10.44 1.86 8.72
CA GLY A 247 9.46 1.94 9.80
C GLY A 247 10.05 2.04 11.20
N LYS A 248 11.38 1.92 11.36
CA LYS A 248 12.10 1.96 12.64
C LYS A 248 13.40 2.76 12.50
N LEU A 249 13.97 3.20 13.63
CA LEU A 249 15.23 3.95 13.63
C LEU A 249 16.39 3.14 13.03
N GLU A 250 16.43 1.83 13.31
CA GLU A 250 17.48 0.94 12.77
C GLU A 250 17.39 0.86 11.24
N THR A 251 16.18 0.60 10.70
CA THR A 251 15.99 0.52 9.24
C THR A 251 16.11 1.88 8.55
N LEU A 252 15.84 2.99 9.25
CA LEU A 252 16.14 4.33 8.75
C LEU A 252 17.67 4.54 8.59
N ALA A 253 18.47 4.09 9.58
CA ALA A 253 19.91 4.17 9.50
C ALA A 253 20.49 3.30 8.36
N GLU A 254 19.94 2.09 8.17
CA GLU A 254 20.29 1.21 7.05
C GLU A 254 19.95 1.85 5.70
N ALA A 255 18.78 2.49 5.58
CA ALA A 255 18.31 3.13 4.35
C ALA A 255 19.21 4.29 3.89
N GLN A 256 19.95 4.96 4.81
CA GLN A 256 20.91 5.99 4.45
C GLN A 256 22.06 5.44 3.60
N ASN A 257 22.37 4.14 3.70
CA ASN A 257 23.53 3.51 3.06
C ASN A 257 23.15 2.51 1.95
N ILE A 258 21.86 2.21 1.79
CA ILE A 258 21.41 1.23 0.78
C ILE A 258 21.48 1.82 -0.63
N ASN A 259 21.96 1.02 -1.57
CA ASN A 259 21.96 1.35 -2.99
C ASN A 259 20.79 0.61 -3.65
N LEU A 260 19.75 1.35 -4.03
CA LEU A 260 18.51 0.85 -4.64
C LEU A 260 18.45 1.22 -6.11
#